data_6bd7131f860199c3eec85874c2dd6be3
#
_entry.id   6bd7131f860199c3eec85874c2dd6be3
#
_cell.length_a   1.000
_cell.length_b   1.000
_cell.length_c   1.000
_cell.angle_alpha   90.00
_cell.angle_beta   90.00
_cell.angle_gamma   90.00
#
_symmetry.space_group_name_H-M   'P 1'
#
loop_
_entity.id
_entity.type
_entity.pdbx_description
1 polymer ?
#
loop_
_entity_poly.entity_id
_entity_poly.type
_entity_poly.pdbx_seq_one_letter_code
_entity_poly.pdbx_strand_id
1 'polypeptide(L)'
;MHNHNQKHSHSHAHFHKVNSSLKLLLTILLNILITVSEIIGGLISGSLALLSDAFHNLSDVFSLIISYIALNISKKEKNKIKTFGYKRAEVLAALFNIIILLIAVIYILQEAIKRFFNPQPIAAPVMITITIIGLIGNSLSILIIFKDAKKNINIKSAFLHLLGDTISSVGVLVVAIILFFFPGLFILDPIVSILIIVYIVKEGFSIFMESVNILMQGIPEGIDPEKIIKRLRNEKELNITDIHHLHIWGLSPEEVILDCHIVVPDKSLNKINDKLTVINHILSCEFNICHSTIQFESEGYEHSIECEL
;
A
#
# COMPACT_ATOMS: atom_id res chain seq x y z
N MET A 1 -34.10 -6.10 36.79
CA MET A 1 -33.57 -4.76 37.17
C MET A 1 -32.13 -4.93 37.55
N HIS A 2 -31.22 -4.74 36.64
CA HIS A 2 -29.81 -4.47 36.94
C HIS A 2 -29.30 -3.43 35.95
N ASN A 3 -29.13 -2.24 36.47
CA ASN A 3 -28.62 -1.04 35.81
C ASN A 3 -27.10 -1.11 35.87
N HIS A 4 -26.41 -1.28 34.73
CA HIS A 4 -24.96 -1.04 34.61
C HIS A 4 -24.72 0.24 33.80
N ASN A 5 -24.60 1.33 34.55
CA ASN A 5 -24.12 2.61 34.09
C ASN A 5 -22.59 2.53 33.99
N GLN A 6 -22.03 2.22 32.83
CA GLN A 6 -20.62 2.47 32.56
C GLN A 6 -20.44 3.84 31.87
N LYS A 7 -20.03 4.82 32.66
CA LYS A 7 -19.51 6.09 32.18
C LYS A 7 -18.14 5.84 31.54
N HIS A 8 -18.09 5.78 30.21
CA HIS A 8 -16.82 5.87 29.49
C HIS A 8 -16.39 7.33 29.41
N SER A 9 -15.29 7.65 30.09
CA SER A 9 -14.62 8.94 30.01
C SER A 9 -13.85 9.05 28.71
N HIS A 10 -14.40 9.72 27.72
CA HIS A 10 -13.77 10.01 26.42
C HIS A 10 -13.19 11.44 26.40
N SER A 11 -12.20 11.78 27.20
CA SER A 11 -11.68 13.15 27.11
C SER A 11 -10.19 13.31 26.73
N HIS A 12 -9.43 12.21 26.60
CA HIS A 12 -7.99 12.35 26.29
C HIS A 12 -7.53 11.91 24.87
N ALA A 13 -8.41 11.27 24.07
CA ALA A 13 -8.06 10.78 22.75
C ALA A 13 -8.07 11.87 21.65
N HIS A 14 -8.83 12.95 21.82
CA HIS A 14 -8.98 13.99 20.80
C HIS A 14 -7.76 14.92 20.64
N PHE A 15 -7.06 15.26 21.72
CA PHE A 15 -5.93 16.19 21.64
C PHE A 15 -4.69 15.59 20.98
N HIS A 16 -4.42 14.30 21.15
CA HIS A 16 -3.31 13.62 20.46
C HIS A 16 -3.57 13.40 18.97
N LYS A 17 -4.83 13.21 18.57
CA LYS A 17 -5.21 12.96 17.18
C LYS A 17 -5.11 14.22 16.31
N VAL A 18 -5.40 15.39 16.85
CA VAL A 18 -5.30 16.68 16.14
C VAL A 18 -3.84 17.08 15.91
N ASN A 19 -2.95 16.88 16.91
CA ASN A 19 -1.54 17.20 16.77
C ASN A 19 -0.81 16.31 15.76
N SER A 20 -1.16 15.03 15.66
CA SER A 20 -0.55 14.13 14.67
C SER A 20 -1.03 14.43 13.24
N SER A 21 -2.29 14.86 13.06
CA SER A 21 -2.81 15.22 11.74
C SER A 21 -2.19 16.52 11.19
N LEU A 22 -1.94 17.52 12.05
CA LEU A 22 -1.27 18.76 11.64
C LEU A 22 0.20 18.51 11.25
N LYS A 23 0.92 17.68 12.01
CA LYS A 23 2.29 17.30 11.68
C LYS A 23 2.38 16.56 10.36
N LEU A 24 1.46 15.63 10.12
CA LEU A 24 1.38 14.90 8.84
C LEU A 24 1.11 15.86 7.68
N LEU A 25 0.19 16.80 7.84
CA LEU A 25 -0.09 17.84 6.84
C LEU A 25 1.14 18.69 6.54
N LEU A 26 1.87 19.13 7.57
CA LEU A 26 3.11 19.89 7.40
C LEU A 26 4.17 19.09 6.65
N THR A 27 4.32 17.80 6.96
CA THR A 27 5.23 16.89 6.25
C THR A 27 4.86 16.77 4.77
N ILE A 28 3.57 16.63 4.45
CA ILE A 28 3.08 16.58 3.06
C ILE A 28 3.37 17.89 2.32
N LEU A 29 3.13 19.04 2.95
CA LEU A 29 3.41 20.35 2.35
C LEU A 29 4.92 20.55 2.10
N LEU A 30 5.76 20.14 3.03
CA LEU A 30 7.21 20.14 2.84
C LEU A 30 7.63 19.24 1.69
N ASN A 31 7.09 18.02 1.61
CA ASN A 31 7.40 17.10 0.52
C ASN A 31 6.98 17.65 -0.86
N ILE A 32 5.83 18.31 -0.97
CA ILE A 32 5.41 19.01 -2.18
C ILE A 32 6.40 20.11 -2.57
N LEU A 33 6.85 20.91 -1.60
CA LEU A 33 7.82 21.98 -1.84
C LEU A 33 9.17 21.44 -2.31
N ILE A 34 9.65 20.37 -1.69
CA ILE A 34 10.88 19.67 -2.06
C ILE A 34 10.76 19.15 -3.50
N THR A 35 9.69 18.41 -3.80
CA THR A 35 9.42 17.84 -5.12
C THR A 35 9.44 18.90 -6.23
N VAL A 36 8.74 20.01 -6.01
CA VAL A 36 8.73 21.13 -6.97
C VAL A 36 10.13 21.72 -7.15
N SER A 37 10.87 21.89 -6.07
CA SER A 37 12.25 22.41 -6.12
C SER A 37 13.18 21.47 -6.86
N GLU A 38 13.05 20.16 -6.66
CA GLU A 38 13.85 19.12 -7.33
C GLU A 38 13.52 19.01 -8.82
N ILE A 39 12.25 19.12 -9.22
CA ILE A 39 11.86 19.16 -10.64
C ILE A 39 12.51 20.36 -11.33
N ILE A 40 12.35 21.55 -10.76
CA ILE A 40 12.92 22.79 -11.31
C ILE A 40 14.44 22.69 -11.35
N GLY A 41 15.06 22.25 -10.27
CA GLY A 41 16.50 22.07 -10.16
C GLY A 41 17.07 21.02 -11.09
N GLY A 42 16.37 19.91 -11.26
CA GLY A 42 16.75 18.83 -12.19
C GLY A 42 16.72 19.29 -13.64
N LEU A 43 15.69 20.05 -14.03
CA LEU A 43 15.58 20.65 -15.37
C LEU A 43 16.67 21.68 -15.61
N ILE A 44 16.95 22.57 -14.65
CA ILE A 44 17.96 23.62 -14.77
C ILE A 44 19.37 23.05 -14.76
N SER A 45 19.65 22.08 -13.86
CA SER A 45 20.97 21.46 -13.75
C SER A 45 21.27 20.49 -14.86
N GLY A 46 20.23 19.95 -15.51
CA GLY A 46 20.33 18.86 -16.48
C GLY A 46 20.60 17.49 -15.81
N SER A 47 20.45 17.33 -14.49
CA SER A 47 20.69 16.09 -13.79
C SER A 47 19.51 15.13 -13.89
N LEU A 48 19.74 13.93 -14.40
CA LEU A 48 18.75 12.86 -14.42
C LEU A 48 18.59 12.22 -13.03
N ALA A 49 19.65 12.17 -12.22
CA ALA A 49 19.56 11.65 -10.86
C ALA A 49 18.61 12.49 -10.01
N LEU A 50 18.70 13.83 -10.09
CA LEU A 50 17.81 14.74 -9.41
C LEU A 50 16.38 14.66 -9.95
N LEU A 51 16.19 14.49 -11.26
CA LEU A 51 14.87 14.28 -11.86
C LEU A 51 14.26 12.94 -11.45
N SER A 52 15.05 11.87 -11.35
CA SER A 52 14.56 10.55 -10.91
C SER A 52 14.03 10.61 -9.47
N ASP A 53 14.77 11.26 -8.57
CA ASP A 53 14.36 11.51 -7.18
C ASP A 53 13.07 12.36 -7.12
N ALA A 54 13.03 13.44 -7.90
CA ALA A 54 11.87 14.32 -8.01
C ALA A 54 10.61 13.59 -8.52
N PHE A 55 10.74 12.70 -9.50
CA PHE A 55 9.59 11.93 -10.02
C PHE A 55 9.12 10.87 -9.03
N HIS A 56 10.00 10.29 -8.23
CA HIS A 56 9.62 9.43 -7.11
C HIS A 56 8.76 10.21 -6.11
N ASN A 57 9.28 11.30 -5.58
CA ASN A 57 8.58 12.18 -4.66
C ASN A 57 7.24 12.71 -5.23
N LEU A 58 7.19 13.03 -6.53
CA LEU A 58 5.97 13.44 -7.21
C LEU A 58 4.92 12.32 -7.23
N SER A 59 5.34 11.09 -7.50
CA SER A 59 4.47 9.91 -7.47
C SER A 59 3.85 9.72 -6.09
N ASP A 60 4.60 9.95 -5.01
CA ASP A 60 4.09 9.82 -3.64
C ASP A 60 3.04 10.87 -3.32
N VAL A 61 3.27 12.11 -3.74
CA VAL A 61 2.25 13.17 -3.62
C VAL A 61 0.98 12.82 -4.40
N PHE A 62 1.11 12.35 -5.64
CA PHE A 62 -0.03 11.90 -6.45
C PHE A 62 -0.73 10.70 -5.81
N SER A 63 0.01 9.73 -5.27
CA SER A 63 -0.53 8.59 -4.53
C SER A 63 -1.43 9.02 -3.39
N LEU A 64 -1.01 10.01 -2.60
CA LEU A 64 -1.80 10.54 -1.49
C LEU A 64 -3.11 11.18 -1.97
N ILE A 65 -3.05 11.98 -3.06
CA ILE A 65 -4.23 12.64 -3.61
C ILE A 65 -5.22 11.61 -4.20
N ILE A 66 -4.71 10.67 -5.01
CA ILE A 66 -5.52 9.64 -5.66
C ILE A 66 -6.12 8.70 -4.61
N SER A 67 -5.35 8.31 -3.59
CA SER A 67 -5.83 7.49 -2.47
C SER A 67 -6.92 8.20 -1.67
N TYR A 68 -6.80 9.50 -1.42
CA TYR A 68 -7.85 10.27 -0.75
C TYR A 68 -9.15 10.28 -1.56
N ILE A 69 -9.06 10.49 -2.88
CA ILE A 69 -10.22 10.47 -3.78
C ILE A 69 -10.84 9.06 -3.80
N ALA A 70 -10.01 8.02 -3.94
CA ALA A 70 -10.42 6.63 -3.98
C ALA A 70 -11.10 6.20 -2.68
N LEU A 71 -10.56 6.59 -1.53
CA LEU A 71 -11.13 6.34 -0.21
C LEU A 71 -12.52 7.00 -0.06
N ASN A 72 -12.73 8.19 -0.61
CA ASN A 72 -14.04 8.84 -0.60
C ASN A 72 -15.03 8.14 -1.54
N ILE A 73 -14.55 7.56 -2.64
CA ILE A 73 -15.35 6.76 -3.55
C ILE A 73 -15.70 5.41 -2.92
N SER A 74 -14.74 4.75 -2.27
CA SER A 74 -14.91 3.41 -1.65
C SER A 74 -15.95 3.42 -0.52
N LYS A 75 -16.12 4.57 0.17
CA LYS A 75 -17.13 4.77 1.22
C LYS A 75 -18.55 4.97 0.71
N LYS A 76 -18.76 5.12 -0.61
CA LYS A 76 -20.12 5.23 -1.16
C LYS A 76 -20.89 3.94 -0.92
N GLU A 77 -22.16 4.10 -0.56
CA GLU A 77 -23.05 2.98 -0.31
C GLU A 77 -23.19 2.08 -1.54
N LYS A 78 -23.35 0.79 -1.28
CA LYS A 78 -23.72 -0.21 -2.28
C LYS A 78 -25.04 0.15 -2.95
N ASN A 79 -25.17 -0.20 -4.21
CA ASN A 79 -26.40 0.01 -4.98
C ASN A 79 -26.74 -1.25 -5.79
N LYS A 80 -27.83 -1.21 -6.57
CA LYS A 80 -28.29 -2.36 -7.35
C LYS A 80 -27.28 -2.87 -8.41
N ILE A 81 -26.33 -2.02 -8.84
CA ILE A 81 -25.32 -2.36 -9.85
C ILE A 81 -24.00 -2.78 -9.17
N LYS A 82 -23.64 -2.10 -8.09
CA LYS A 82 -22.42 -2.33 -7.31
C LYS A 82 -22.81 -2.93 -5.96
N THR A 83 -23.09 -4.22 -5.94
CA THR A 83 -23.63 -4.93 -4.75
C THR A 83 -22.62 -5.00 -3.60
N PHE A 84 -21.33 -5.05 -3.87
CA PHE A 84 -20.25 -4.89 -2.88
C PHE A 84 -19.80 -3.43 -2.68
N GLY A 85 -20.47 -2.46 -3.33
CA GLY A 85 -20.09 -1.05 -3.31
C GLY A 85 -18.89 -0.73 -4.22
N TYR A 86 -18.09 0.24 -3.82
CA TYR A 86 -16.98 0.77 -4.61
C TYR A 86 -15.61 0.45 -3.99
N LYS A 87 -15.50 -0.63 -3.22
CA LYS A 87 -14.29 -1.00 -2.46
C LYS A 87 -13.03 -1.13 -3.31
N ARG A 88 -13.16 -1.67 -4.53
CA ARG A 88 -12.05 -1.80 -5.47
C ARG A 88 -11.55 -0.47 -6.05
N ALA A 89 -12.19 0.67 -5.74
CA ALA A 89 -11.70 1.99 -6.17
C ALA A 89 -10.29 2.29 -5.64
N GLU A 90 -9.97 1.84 -4.44
CA GLU A 90 -8.64 2.01 -3.83
C GLU A 90 -7.56 1.20 -4.57
N VAL A 91 -7.88 -0.03 -4.93
CA VAL A 91 -6.97 -0.91 -5.70
C VAL A 91 -6.72 -0.37 -7.10
N LEU A 92 -7.80 0.09 -7.78
CA LEU A 92 -7.70 0.71 -9.10
C LEU A 92 -6.88 2.02 -9.05
N ALA A 93 -7.02 2.80 -7.98
CA ALA A 93 -6.25 4.02 -7.78
C ALA A 93 -4.76 3.73 -7.60
N ALA A 94 -4.41 2.73 -6.78
CA ALA A 94 -3.02 2.28 -6.60
C ALA A 94 -2.43 1.79 -7.92
N LEU A 95 -3.15 0.94 -8.65
CA LEU A 95 -2.71 0.44 -9.96
C LEU A 95 -2.49 1.59 -10.96
N PHE A 96 -3.41 2.55 -11.03
CA PHE A 96 -3.29 3.70 -11.92
C PHE A 96 -2.06 4.54 -11.60
N ASN A 97 -1.80 4.79 -10.31
CA ASN A 97 -0.61 5.51 -9.86
C ASN A 97 0.69 4.82 -10.28
N ILE A 98 0.78 3.50 -10.07
CA ILE A 98 1.96 2.71 -10.46
C ILE A 98 2.17 2.73 -11.98
N ILE A 99 1.11 2.67 -12.78
CA ILE A 99 1.22 2.75 -14.24
C ILE A 99 1.81 4.11 -14.66
N ILE A 100 1.36 5.22 -14.06
CA ILE A 100 1.91 6.55 -14.34
C ILE A 100 3.39 6.61 -13.97
N LEU A 101 3.77 6.09 -12.80
CA LEU A 101 5.14 6.04 -12.34
C LEU A 101 6.02 5.21 -13.30
N LEU A 102 5.56 4.04 -13.73
CA LEU A 102 6.30 3.20 -14.68
C LEU A 102 6.53 3.90 -16.03
N ILE A 103 5.55 4.66 -16.53
CA ILE A 103 5.70 5.45 -17.75
C ILE A 103 6.81 6.50 -17.57
N ALA A 104 6.81 7.23 -16.45
CA ALA A 104 7.85 8.22 -16.16
C ALA A 104 9.24 7.58 -16.04
N VAL A 105 9.33 6.46 -15.34
CA VAL A 105 10.55 5.67 -15.14
C VAL A 105 11.11 5.17 -16.48
N ILE A 106 10.26 4.66 -17.37
CA ILE A 106 10.70 4.22 -18.71
C ILE A 106 11.29 5.38 -19.50
N TYR A 107 10.67 6.57 -19.43
CA TYR A 107 11.20 7.75 -20.10
C TYR A 107 12.58 8.17 -19.57
N ILE A 108 12.74 8.23 -18.23
CA ILE A 108 14.01 8.59 -17.60
C ILE A 108 15.08 7.53 -17.89
N LEU A 109 14.73 6.24 -17.87
CA LEU A 109 15.63 5.15 -18.18
C LEU A 109 16.16 5.24 -19.61
N GLN A 110 15.29 5.54 -20.59
CA GLN A 110 15.72 5.75 -21.98
C GLN A 110 16.72 6.92 -22.09
N GLU A 111 16.44 8.01 -21.38
CA GLU A 111 17.34 9.17 -21.39
C GLU A 111 18.64 8.88 -20.65
N ALA A 112 18.62 8.13 -19.54
CA ALA A 112 19.80 7.71 -18.81
C ALA A 112 20.70 6.81 -19.66
N ILE A 113 20.13 5.87 -20.41
CA ILE A 113 20.88 5.01 -21.34
C ILE A 113 21.55 5.87 -22.45
N LYS A 114 20.83 6.83 -23.03
CA LYS A 114 21.42 7.73 -24.03
C LYS A 114 22.59 8.53 -23.46
N ARG A 115 22.44 9.08 -22.25
CA ARG A 115 23.49 9.87 -21.58
C ARG A 115 24.63 9.02 -21.05
N PHE A 116 24.40 7.74 -20.80
CA PHE A 116 25.49 6.81 -20.48
C PHE A 116 26.51 6.71 -21.63
N PHE A 117 26.03 6.67 -22.88
CA PHE A 117 26.91 6.63 -24.07
C PHE A 117 27.31 8.02 -24.54
N ASN A 118 26.52 9.05 -24.29
CA ASN A 118 26.78 10.43 -24.70
C ASN A 118 26.57 11.37 -23.50
N PRO A 119 27.51 11.40 -22.53
CA PRO A 119 27.35 12.20 -21.31
C PRO A 119 27.14 13.68 -21.63
N GLN A 120 26.17 14.29 -20.95
CA GLN A 120 25.81 15.71 -21.10
C GLN A 120 26.36 16.52 -19.93
N PRO A 121 26.75 17.79 -20.16
CA PRO A 121 27.23 18.64 -19.08
C PRO A 121 26.11 18.90 -18.06
N ILE A 122 26.47 18.91 -16.77
CA ILE A 122 25.57 19.11 -15.64
C ILE A 122 26.02 20.33 -14.85
N ALA A 123 25.09 21.19 -14.48
CA ALA A 123 25.35 22.33 -13.62
C ALA A 123 25.44 21.88 -12.13
N ALA A 124 26.58 21.29 -11.76
CA ALA A 124 26.82 20.75 -10.42
C ALA A 124 26.50 21.73 -9.28
N PRO A 125 26.79 23.05 -9.33
CA PRO A 125 26.40 23.99 -8.26
C PRO A 125 24.88 24.04 -8.03
N VAL A 126 24.08 24.02 -9.11
CA VAL A 126 22.62 24.01 -9.01
C VAL A 126 22.15 22.69 -8.41
N MET A 127 22.69 21.57 -8.89
CA MET A 127 22.38 20.24 -8.36
C MET A 127 22.66 20.17 -6.85
N ILE A 128 23.84 20.61 -6.39
CA ILE A 128 24.22 20.66 -4.96
C ILE A 128 23.19 21.49 -4.16
N THR A 129 22.90 22.70 -4.62
CA THR A 129 22.03 23.62 -3.88
C THR A 129 20.63 23.01 -3.71
N ILE A 130 20.04 22.47 -4.75
CA ILE A 130 18.70 21.88 -4.69
C ILE A 130 18.69 20.61 -3.86
N THR A 131 19.69 19.73 -4.01
CA THR A 131 19.76 18.50 -3.20
C THR A 131 19.95 18.81 -1.70
N ILE A 132 20.70 19.85 -1.35
CA ILE A 132 20.82 20.29 0.06
C ILE A 132 19.46 20.79 0.58
N ILE A 133 18.70 21.54 -0.21
CA ILE A 133 17.35 22.00 0.16
C ILE A 133 16.44 20.79 0.39
N GLY A 134 16.44 19.82 -0.51
CA GLY A 134 15.69 18.56 -0.37
C GLY A 134 16.09 17.79 0.89
N LEU A 135 17.39 17.61 1.12
CA LEU A 135 17.92 16.89 2.28
C LEU A 135 17.53 17.57 3.61
N ILE A 136 17.59 18.90 3.68
CA ILE A 136 17.14 19.65 4.86
C ILE A 136 15.64 19.45 5.07
N GLY A 137 14.84 19.56 4.01
CA GLY A 137 13.39 19.40 4.10
C GLY A 137 12.98 17.98 4.52
N ASN A 138 13.59 16.93 3.94
CA ASN A 138 13.35 15.54 4.34
C ASN A 138 13.78 15.29 5.79
N SER A 139 14.94 15.84 6.22
CA SER A 139 15.41 15.76 7.60
C SER A 139 14.45 16.44 8.57
N LEU A 140 13.92 17.62 8.23
CA LEU A 140 12.90 18.33 9.03
C LEU A 140 11.60 17.52 9.12
N SER A 141 11.16 16.93 8.01
CA SER A 141 9.98 16.06 7.97
C SER A 141 10.14 14.86 8.92
N ILE A 142 11.29 14.21 8.90
CA ILE A 142 11.65 13.13 9.81
C ILE A 142 11.57 13.59 11.27
N LEU A 143 12.17 14.72 11.59
CA LEU A 143 12.16 15.27 12.96
C LEU A 143 10.75 15.57 13.47
N ILE A 144 9.87 16.08 12.61
CA ILE A 144 8.47 16.39 12.94
C ILE A 144 7.71 15.14 13.38
N ILE A 145 7.90 14.00 12.67
CA ILE A 145 7.11 12.78 12.92
C ILE A 145 7.83 11.76 13.82
N PHE A 146 9.11 11.93 14.11
CA PHE A 146 9.96 10.95 14.83
C PHE A 146 9.36 10.44 16.15
N LYS A 147 8.82 11.34 16.99
CA LYS A 147 8.24 10.95 18.28
C LYS A 147 6.94 10.16 18.14
N ASP A 148 6.17 10.45 17.10
CA ASP A 148 4.88 9.83 16.85
C ASP A 148 5.04 8.50 16.12
N ALA A 149 6.11 8.32 15.34
CA ALA A 149 6.48 7.06 14.67
C ALA A 149 6.72 5.91 15.66
N LYS A 150 7.12 6.18 16.90
CA LYS A 150 7.28 5.17 17.95
C LYS A 150 5.95 4.63 18.49
N LYS A 151 4.84 5.35 18.27
CA LYS A 151 3.53 5.07 18.88
C LYS A 151 2.47 4.64 17.88
N ASN A 152 2.67 4.91 16.59
CA ASN A 152 1.69 4.66 15.55
C ASN A 152 2.37 4.00 14.33
N ILE A 153 1.86 2.84 13.91
CA ILE A 153 2.42 2.04 12.83
C ILE A 153 2.36 2.77 11.47
N ASN A 154 1.30 3.54 11.21
CA ASN A 154 1.16 4.32 9.97
C ASN A 154 2.19 5.45 9.91
N ILE A 155 2.44 6.14 11.04
CA ILE A 155 3.47 7.18 11.13
C ILE A 155 4.87 6.56 11.04
N LYS A 156 5.06 5.33 11.55
CA LYS A 156 6.30 4.58 11.40
C LYS A 156 6.58 4.25 9.93
N SER A 157 5.57 3.86 9.16
CA SER A 157 5.72 3.64 7.72
C SER A 157 6.14 4.93 6.99
N ALA A 158 5.46 6.05 7.25
CA ALA A 158 5.85 7.36 6.70
C ALA A 158 7.28 7.78 7.10
N PHE A 159 7.69 7.49 8.33
CA PHE A 159 9.05 7.74 8.81
C PHE A 159 10.10 6.92 8.02
N LEU A 160 9.85 5.63 7.80
CA LEU A 160 10.76 4.76 7.06
C LEU A 160 10.85 5.18 5.58
N HIS A 161 9.74 5.61 4.98
CA HIS A 161 9.71 6.15 3.63
C HIS A 161 10.59 7.41 3.51
N LEU A 162 10.37 8.43 4.34
CA LEU A 162 11.18 9.64 4.38
C LEU A 162 12.67 9.37 4.66
N LEU A 163 12.97 8.31 5.40
CA LEU A 163 14.36 7.88 5.61
C LEU A 163 14.97 7.35 4.31
N GLY A 164 14.20 6.58 3.52
CA GLY A 164 14.59 6.13 2.19
C GLY A 164 14.89 7.30 1.26
N ASP A 165 13.98 8.29 1.19
CA ASP A 165 14.16 9.51 0.38
C ASP A 165 15.42 10.29 0.80
N THR A 166 15.66 10.39 2.11
CA THR A 166 16.87 11.03 2.63
C THR A 166 18.13 10.31 2.17
N ILE A 167 18.15 8.98 2.16
CA ILE A 167 19.29 8.18 1.70
C ILE A 167 19.49 8.36 0.18
N SER A 168 18.41 8.38 -0.60
CA SER A 168 18.45 8.68 -2.05
C SER A 168 19.08 10.05 -2.30
N SER A 169 18.57 11.09 -1.64
CA SER A 169 19.08 12.46 -1.76
C SER A 169 20.55 12.60 -1.33
N VAL A 170 21.01 11.84 -0.32
CA VAL A 170 22.44 11.77 0.02
C VAL A 170 23.25 11.19 -1.14
N GLY A 171 22.78 10.14 -1.80
CA GLY A 171 23.41 9.57 -2.97
C GLY A 171 23.56 10.59 -4.12
N VAL A 172 22.49 11.34 -4.40
CA VAL A 172 22.48 12.43 -5.39
C VAL A 172 23.46 13.54 -5.01
N LEU A 173 23.52 13.93 -3.73
CA LEU A 173 24.44 14.95 -3.22
C LEU A 173 25.92 14.53 -3.41
N VAL A 174 26.24 13.28 -3.09
CA VAL A 174 27.60 12.75 -3.26
C VAL A 174 28.03 12.87 -4.73
N VAL A 175 27.17 12.48 -5.66
CA VAL A 175 27.45 12.63 -7.10
C VAL A 175 27.61 14.10 -7.49
N ALA A 176 26.73 14.98 -7.01
CA ALA A 176 26.80 16.42 -7.29
C ALA A 176 28.13 17.02 -6.81
N ILE A 177 28.63 16.63 -5.62
CA ILE A 177 29.93 17.05 -5.08
C ILE A 177 31.08 16.52 -5.94
N ILE A 178 31.03 15.24 -6.36
CA ILE A 178 32.06 14.67 -7.23
C ILE A 178 32.10 15.42 -8.57
N LEU A 179 30.95 15.70 -9.18
CA LEU A 179 30.87 16.46 -10.43
C LEU A 179 31.36 17.89 -10.30
N PHE A 180 31.22 18.49 -9.12
CA PHE A 180 31.74 19.84 -8.85
C PHE A 180 33.27 19.88 -8.83
N PHE A 181 33.92 18.90 -8.18
CA PHE A 181 35.38 18.85 -8.08
C PHE A 181 36.04 18.22 -9.28
N PHE A 182 35.32 17.34 -10.00
CA PHE A 182 35.85 16.61 -11.18
C PHE A 182 34.95 16.83 -12.41
N PRO A 183 34.95 18.03 -13.01
CA PRO A 183 34.19 18.30 -14.22
C PRO A 183 34.61 17.34 -15.35
N GLY A 184 33.64 16.66 -15.92
CA GLY A 184 33.87 15.65 -16.99
C GLY A 184 33.40 14.24 -16.60
N LEU A 185 33.22 13.94 -15.33
CA LEU A 185 32.64 12.65 -14.86
C LEU A 185 31.11 12.58 -14.96
N PHE A 186 30.53 13.24 -15.97
CA PHE A 186 29.08 13.35 -16.16
C PHE A 186 28.38 12.00 -16.30
N ILE A 187 29.13 10.92 -16.57
CA ILE A 187 28.60 9.55 -16.61
C ILE A 187 28.05 9.06 -15.23
N LEU A 188 28.46 9.68 -14.12
CA LEU A 188 27.99 9.30 -12.79
C LEU A 188 26.51 9.59 -12.59
N ASP A 189 25.99 10.64 -13.21
CA ASP A 189 24.58 11.03 -13.08
C ASP A 189 23.63 9.98 -13.68
N PRO A 190 23.77 9.52 -14.94
CA PRO A 190 22.94 8.43 -15.45
C PRO A 190 23.15 7.10 -14.70
N ILE A 191 24.32 6.82 -14.14
CA ILE A 191 24.53 5.62 -13.32
C ILE A 191 23.67 5.68 -12.07
N VAL A 192 23.72 6.79 -11.32
CA VAL A 192 22.92 6.95 -10.11
C VAL A 192 21.44 7.04 -10.44
N SER A 193 21.03 7.68 -11.54
CA SER A 193 19.65 7.64 -12.03
C SER A 193 19.15 6.21 -12.23
N ILE A 194 19.95 5.34 -12.88
CA ILE A 194 19.56 3.94 -13.08
C ILE A 194 19.43 3.21 -11.74
N LEU A 195 20.32 3.45 -10.78
CA LEU A 195 20.21 2.84 -9.45
C LEU A 195 18.92 3.27 -8.71
N ILE A 196 18.58 4.56 -8.77
CA ILE A 196 17.34 5.09 -8.21
C ILE A 196 16.14 4.46 -8.91
N ILE A 197 16.16 4.37 -10.26
CA ILE A 197 15.10 3.73 -11.05
C ILE A 197 14.90 2.28 -10.64
N VAL A 198 15.96 1.50 -10.47
CA VAL A 198 15.88 0.09 -10.04
C VAL A 198 15.22 -0.02 -8.66
N TYR A 199 15.57 0.89 -7.75
CA TYR A 199 14.94 0.96 -6.43
C TYR A 199 13.44 1.25 -6.53
N ILE A 200 13.04 2.28 -7.28
CA ILE A 200 11.65 2.68 -7.50
C ILE A 200 10.82 1.56 -8.13
N VAL A 201 11.37 0.92 -9.18
CA VAL A 201 10.68 -0.20 -9.87
C VAL A 201 10.47 -1.37 -8.92
N LYS A 202 11.46 -1.69 -8.08
CA LYS A 202 11.34 -2.78 -7.10
C LYS A 202 10.20 -2.54 -6.10
N GLU A 203 10.08 -1.32 -5.56
CA GLU A 203 8.99 -0.96 -4.64
C GLU A 203 7.63 -0.95 -5.37
N GLY A 204 7.55 -0.30 -6.51
CA GLY A 204 6.32 -0.21 -7.31
C GLY A 204 5.84 -1.57 -7.81
N PHE A 205 6.75 -2.50 -8.12
CA PHE A 205 6.38 -3.83 -8.60
C PHE A 205 5.62 -4.65 -7.55
N SER A 206 5.97 -4.51 -6.27
CA SER A 206 5.22 -5.18 -5.18
C SER A 206 3.77 -4.70 -5.13
N ILE A 207 3.56 -3.38 -5.14
CA ILE A 207 2.22 -2.78 -5.13
C ILE A 207 1.43 -3.14 -6.40
N PHE A 208 2.11 -3.18 -7.54
CA PHE A 208 1.51 -3.62 -8.81
C PHE A 208 0.99 -5.05 -8.71
N MET A 209 1.84 -5.98 -8.26
CA MET A 209 1.47 -7.40 -8.15
C MET A 209 0.35 -7.64 -7.13
N GLU A 210 0.37 -6.95 -6.00
CA GLU A 210 -0.70 -6.98 -5.00
C GLU A 210 -2.03 -6.47 -5.59
N SER A 211 -1.99 -5.33 -6.29
CA SER A 211 -3.17 -4.77 -6.96
C SER A 211 -3.75 -5.72 -8.01
N VAL A 212 -2.89 -6.32 -8.83
CA VAL A 212 -3.29 -7.32 -9.84
C VAL A 212 -3.88 -8.55 -9.15
N ASN A 213 -3.26 -9.05 -8.08
CA ASN A 213 -3.75 -10.21 -7.33
C ASN A 213 -5.17 -9.97 -6.80
N ILE A 214 -5.45 -8.80 -6.21
CA ILE A 214 -6.78 -8.45 -5.71
C ILE A 214 -7.79 -8.34 -6.87
N LEU A 215 -7.41 -7.75 -8.01
CA LEU A 215 -8.29 -7.64 -9.18
C LEU A 215 -8.59 -8.98 -9.82
N MET A 216 -7.62 -9.91 -9.80
CA MET A 216 -7.75 -11.30 -10.27
C MET A 216 -8.42 -12.22 -9.25
N GLN A 217 -8.95 -11.68 -8.15
CA GLN A 217 -9.57 -12.44 -7.06
C GLN A 217 -8.65 -13.48 -6.42
N GLY A 218 -7.34 -13.19 -6.40
CA GLY A 218 -6.36 -14.04 -5.74
C GLY A 218 -6.47 -13.95 -4.21
N ILE A 219 -5.90 -14.94 -3.55
CA ILE A 219 -5.83 -15.00 -2.09
C ILE A 219 -4.94 -13.85 -1.59
N PRO A 220 -5.41 -13.04 -0.63
CA PRO A 220 -4.60 -11.98 -0.03
C PRO A 220 -3.36 -12.52 0.67
N GLU A 221 -2.28 -11.73 0.67
CA GLU A 221 -1.04 -12.10 1.36
C GLU A 221 -1.27 -12.35 2.85
N GLY A 222 -0.65 -13.40 3.37
CA GLY A 222 -0.76 -13.80 4.78
C GLY A 222 -1.94 -14.72 5.10
N ILE A 223 -2.84 -15.00 4.16
CA ILE A 223 -3.94 -15.96 4.34
C ILE A 223 -3.56 -17.31 3.76
N ASP A 224 -3.67 -18.34 4.60
CA ASP A 224 -3.37 -19.71 4.26
C ASP A 224 -4.67 -20.54 4.34
N PRO A 225 -5.24 -20.99 3.19
CA PRO A 225 -6.47 -21.76 3.16
C PRO A 225 -6.41 -23.05 3.97
N GLU A 226 -5.25 -23.73 3.98
CA GLU A 226 -5.10 -24.96 4.73
C GLU A 226 -5.19 -24.75 6.25
N LYS A 227 -4.68 -23.63 6.74
CA LYS A 227 -4.80 -23.27 8.17
C LYS A 227 -6.27 -23.01 8.54
N ILE A 228 -7.03 -22.37 7.67
CA ILE A 228 -8.46 -22.14 7.88
C ILE A 228 -9.20 -23.47 7.96
N ILE A 229 -9.00 -24.35 6.97
CA ILE A 229 -9.62 -25.68 6.94
C ILE A 229 -9.28 -26.46 8.21
N LYS A 230 -7.99 -26.54 8.59
CA LYS A 230 -7.54 -27.24 9.81
C LYS A 230 -8.16 -26.64 11.06
N ARG A 231 -8.23 -25.30 11.15
CA ARG A 231 -8.80 -24.62 12.33
C ARG A 231 -10.29 -24.93 12.49
N LEU A 232 -11.05 -24.87 11.40
CA LEU A 232 -12.47 -25.15 11.41
C LEU A 232 -12.75 -26.64 11.71
N ARG A 233 -12.02 -27.56 11.09
CA ARG A 233 -12.16 -29.01 11.35
C ARG A 233 -11.81 -29.42 12.79
N ASN A 234 -10.86 -28.72 13.41
CA ASN A 234 -10.46 -29.00 14.80
C ASN A 234 -11.44 -28.46 15.85
N GLU A 235 -12.41 -27.62 15.45
CA GLU A 235 -13.43 -27.12 16.36
C GLU A 235 -14.51 -28.18 16.59
N LYS A 236 -14.46 -28.82 17.77
CA LYS A 236 -15.31 -29.97 18.09
C LYS A 236 -16.81 -29.67 18.04
N GLU A 237 -17.19 -28.44 18.38
CA GLU A 237 -18.60 -28.00 18.37
C GLU A 237 -19.20 -27.95 16.94
N LEU A 238 -18.33 -27.77 15.93
CA LEU A 238 -18.77 -27.69 14.53
C LEU A 238 -19.10 -29.05 13.94
N ASN A 239 -18.43 -30.14 14.38
CA ASN A 239 -18.60 -31.50 13.86
C ASN A 239 -18.64 -31.52 12.30
N ILE A 240 -17.59 -30.94 11.69
CA ILE A 240 -17.48 -30.82 10.23
C ILE A 240 -16.92 -32.13 9.66
N THR A 241 -17.61 -32.71 8.68
CA THR A 241 -17.18 -33.91 7.96
C THR A 241 -16.21 -33.53 6.84
N ASP A 242 -16.56 -32.50 6.06
CA ASP A 242 -15.72 -32.02 4.95
C ASP A 242 -15.87 -30.53 4.69
N ILE A 243 -14.84 -29.92 4.09
CA ILE A 243 -14.84 -28.53 3.56
C ILE A 243 -14.26 -28.57 2.16
N HIS A 244 -15.00 -28.08 1.18
CA HIS A 244 -14.61 -28.04 -0.23
C HIS A 244 -15.14 -26.77 -0.92
N HIS A 245 -14.81 -26.55 -2.19
CA HIS A 245 -15.10 -25.32 -2.94
C HIS A 245 -14.77 -24.05 -2.16
N LEU A 246 -13.57 -24.03 -1.55
CA LEU A 246 -13.12 -22.89 -0.76
C LEU A 246 -12.51 -21.84 -1.69
N HIS A 247 -13.14 -20.67 -1.76
CA HIS A 247 -12.62 -19.50 -2.45
C HIS A 247 -12.40 -18.36 -1.44
N ILE A 248 -11.26 -17.70 -1.56
CA ILE A 248 -10.89 -16.58 -0.69
C ILE A 248 -10.32 -15.48 -1.57
N TRP A 249 -10.85 -14.27 -1.45
CA TRP A 249 -10.36 -13.13 -2.25
C TRP A 249 -10.49 -11.81 -1.51
N GLY A 250 -9.69 -10.80 -1.92
CA GLY A 250 -9.79 -9.43 -1.43
C GLY A 250 -10.77 -8.59 -2.24
N LEU A 251 -11.57 -7.77 -1.59
CA LEU A 251 -12.25 -6.63 -2.21
C LEU A 251 -11.37 -5.38 -2.18
N SER A 252 -10.62 -5.21 -1.10
CA SER A 252 -9.61 -4.20 -0.85
C SER A 252 -8.49 -4.84 -0.01
N PRO A 253 -7.37 -4.17 0.26
CA PRO A 253 -6.30 -4.71 1.12
C PRO A 253 -6.79 -5.10 2.53
N GLU A 254 -7.85 -4.45 3.03
CA GLU A 254 -8.38 -4.66 4.37
C GLU A 254 -9.64 -5.55 4.42
N GLU A 255 -10.31 -5.77 3.29
CA GLU A 255 -11.60 -6.49 3.24
C GLU A 255 -11.45 -7.81 2.47
N VAL A 256 -11.48 -8.91 3.21
CA VAL A 256 -11.39 -10.27 2.69
C VAL A 256 -12.75 -10.95 2.73
N ILE A 257 -13.06 -11.67 1.65
CA ILE A 257 -14.28 -12.47 1.51
C ILE A 257 -13.89 -13.93 1.36
N LEU A 258 -14.77 -14.80 1.87
CA LEU A 258 -14.66 -16.23 1.74
C LEU A 258 -16.00 -16.81 1.32
N ASP A 259 -15.98 -17.76 0.40
CA ASP A 259 -17.07 -18.71 0.22
C ASP A 259 -16.57 -20.15 0.30
N CYS A 260 -17.41 -21.06 0.77
CA CYS A 260 -17.10 -22.48 0.83
C CYS A 260 -18.35 -23.33 1.03
N HIS A 261 -18.19 -24.63 0.75
CA HIS A 261 -19.15 -25.65 1.12
C HIS A 261 -18.66 -26.41 2.36
N ILE A 262 -19.55 -26.64 3.30
CA ILE A 262 -19.26 -27.35 4.56
C ILE A 262 -20.25 -28.48 4.75
N VAL A 263 -19.72 -29.71 4.78
CA VAL A 263 -20.52 -30.90 5.03
C VAL A 263 -20.66 -31.14 6.52
N VAL A 264 -21.90 -31.25 6.99
CA VAL A 264 -22.22 -31.52 8.41
C VAL A 264 -23.33 -32.58 8.52
N PRO A 265 -23.32 -33.40 9.58
CA PRO A 265 -24.36 -34.41 9.79
C PRO A 265 -25.70 -33.83 10.25
N ASP A 266 -25.72 -32.58 10.71
CA ASP A 266 -26.89 -31.94 11.28
C ASP A 266 -27.89 -31.52 10.18
N LYS A 267 -29.16 -31.81 10.38
CA LYS A 267 -30.26 -31.45 9.46
C LYS A 267 -31.15 -30.31 10.01
N SER A 268 -30.92 -29.88 11.25
CA SER A 268 -31.72 -28.82 11.87
C SER A 268 -31.14 -27.44 11.52
N LEU A 269 -31.99 -26.58 10.96
CA LEU A 269 -31.60 -25.20 10.59
C LEU A 269 -31.07 -24.39 11.80
N ASN A 270 -31.66 -24.60 13.00
CA ASN A 270 -31.20 -23.91 14.20
C ASN A 270 -29.74 -24.29 14.55
N LYS A 271 -29.39 -25.59 14.51
CA LYS A 271 -28.04 -26.04 14.77
C LYS A 271 -27.03 -25.55 13.73
N ILE A 272 -27.48 -25.44 12.46
CA ILE A 272 -26.66 -24.86 11.38
C ILE A 272 -26.41 -23.39 11.63
N ASN A 273 -27.39 -22.62 12.09
CA ASN A 273 -27.20 -21.20 12.44
C ASN A 273 -26.24 -21.01 13.62
N ASP A 274 -26.29 -21.89 14.64
CA ASP A 274 -25.35 -21.86 15.75
C ASP A 274 -23.91 -22.09 15.25
N LYS A 275 -23.71 -23.10 14.40
CA LYS A 275 -22.41 -23.38 13.75
C LYS A 275 -21.93 -22.21 12.91
N LEU A 276 -22.81 -21.60 12.12
CA LEU A 276 -22.47 -20.43 11.29
C LEU A 276 -21.95 -19.27 12.15
N THR A 277 -22.55 -19.06 13.32
CA THR A 277 -22.11 -18.03 14.27
C THR A 277 -20.69 -18.30 14.76
N VAL A 278 -20.38 -19.54 15.15
CA VAL A 278 -19.04 -19.94 15.59
C VAL A 278 -18.02 -19.80 14.47
N ILE A 279 -18.36 -20.27 13.25
CA ILE A 279 -17.48 -20.18 12.08
C ILE A 279 -17.17 -18.70 11.77
N ASN A 280 -18.17 -17.84 11.69
CA ASN A 280 -17.99 -16.42 11.43
C ASN A 280 -17.14 -15.74 12.50
N HIS A 281 -17.27 -16.14 13.76
CA HIS A 281 -16.42 -15.63 14.83
C HIS A 281 -14.95 -16.03 14.64
N ILE A 282 -14.68 -17.29 14.32
CA ILE A 282 -13.32 -17.77 14.04
C ILE A 282 -12.73 -17.04 12.82
N LEU A 283 -13.48 -16.97 11.71
CA LEU A 283 -13.03 -16.33 10.48
C LEU A 283 -12.72 -14.84 10.68
N SER A 284 -13.53 -14.12 11.43
CA SER A 284 -13.33 -12.69 11.68
C SER A 284 -12.20 -12.42 12.68
N CYS A 285 -12.12 -13.17 13.79
CA CYS A 285 -11.17 -12.90 14.87
C CYS A 285 -9.77 -13.45 14.59
N GLU A 286 -9.65 -14.63 13.94
CA GLU A 286 -8.37 -15.29 13.76
C GLU A 286 -7.77 -15.05 12.37
N PHE A 287 -8.62 -14.82 11.34
CA PHE A 287 -8.18 -14.70 9.94
C PHE A 287 -8.53 -13.36 9.29
N ASN A 288 -9.15 -12.43 10.03
CA ASN A 288 -9.57 -11.12 9.52
C ASN A 288 -10.48 -11.19 8.27
N ILE A 289 -11.30 -12.24 8.16
CA ILE A 289 -12.27 -12.41 7.07
C ILE A 289 -13.58 -11.75 7.50
N CYS A 290 -13.92 -10.63 6.84
CA CYS A 290 -15.04 -9.78 7.24
C CYS A 290 -16.40 -10.22 6.67
N HIS A 291 -16.40 -11.05 5.63
CA HIS A 291 -17.63 -11.56 5.03
C HIS A 291 -17.44 -13.00 4.56
N SER A 292 -18.37 -13.88 4.91
CA SER A 292 -18.37 -15.25 4.45
C SER A 292 -19.75 -15.66 3.92
N THR A 293 -19.75 -16.50 2.88
CA THR A 293 -20.92 -17.20 2.37
C THR A 293 -20.65 -18.69 2.49
N ILE A 294 -21.45 -19.39 3.29
CA ILE A 294 -21.25 -20.80 3.58
C ILE A 294 -22.46 -21.58 3.13
N GLN A 295 -22.26 -22.51 2.21
CA GLN A 295 -23.24 -23.50 1.83
C GLN A 295 -23.08 -24.72 2.73
N PHE A 296 -24.10 -25.03 3.55
CA PHE A 296 -24.09 -26.27 4.34
C PHE A 296 -24.71 -27.41 3.54
N GLU A 297 -24.04 -28.55 3.60
CA GLU A 297 -24.43 -29.75 2.89
C GLU A 297 -24.57 -30.95 3.85
N SER A 298 -25.46 -31.87 3.52
CA SER A 298 -25.58 -33.14 4.22
C SER A 298 -24.62 -34.17 3.63
N GLU A 299 -24.22 -35.15 4.42
CA GLU A 299 -23.45 -36.28 3.90
C GLU A 299 -24.19 -36.98 2.74
N GLY A 300 -23.45 -37.22 1.65
CA GLY A 300 -23.97 -37.84 0.43
C GLY A 300 -24.77 -36.90 -0.50
N TYR A 301 -24.66 -35.57 -0.29
CA TYR A 301 -25.19 -34.58 -1.24
C TYR A 301 -24.34 -34.62 -2.52
N GLU A 302 -24.97 -34.93 -3.66
CA GLU A 302 -24.32 -34.88 -4.97
C GLU A 302 -24.71 -33.58 -5.70
N HIS A 303 -23.71 -32.85 -6.17
CA HIS A 303 -23.95 -31.66 -6.98
C HIS A 303 -24.55 -32.04 -8.33
N SER A 304 -25.76 -31.56 -8.61
CA SER A 304 -26.45 -31.85 -9.88
C SER A 304 -25.88 -31.11 -11.09
N ILE A 305 -25.03 -30.12 -10.87
CA ILE A 305 -24.37 -29.32 -11.90
C ILE A 305 -22.91 -29.12 -11.45
N GLU A 306 -22.00 -29.86 -12.04
CA GLU A 306 -20.56 -29.57 -11.97
C GLU A 306 -20.26 -28.42 -12.93
N CYS A 307 -20.19 -27.18 -12.41
CA CYS A 307 -19.43 -26.14 -13.10
C CYS A 307 -17.95 -26.41 -12.74
N GLU A 308 -17.21 -26.99 -13.68
CA GLU A 308 -15.75 -27.01 -13.61
C GLU A 308 -15.26 -25.53 -13.70
N LEU A 309 -14.95 -24.92 -12.54
CA LEU A 309 -14.28 -23.63 -12.46
C LEU A 309 -12.78 -23.86 -12.28
#